data_cc2731705b6fa03edc23025b5af41a75
#
_entry.id   cc2731705b6fa03edc23025b5af41a75
#
_cell.length_a   1.000
_cell.length_b   1.000
_cell.length_c   1.000
_cell.angle_alpha   90.00
_cell.angle_beta   90.00
_cell.angle_gamma   90.00
#
_symmetry.space_group_name_H-M   'P 1'
#
loop_
_entity.id
_entity.type
_entity.pdbx_description
1 polymer ?
#
loop_
_entity_poly.entity_id
_entity_poly.type
_entity_poly.pdbx_seq_one_letter_code
_entity_poly.pdbx_strand_id
1 'polypeptide(L)'
;MKERIHDIYRPVGERRHDFAEVEAALDEAAVRDQMLRCHHCGIPFCHGAGCPLFNRIPDFNAAAAEGAWLEAYRILARTSYFPEFTSRICPALCEGSCCSGVNGEAVMIRQCEKKIIETAFASGWVRPFVPPRRNGRRIAVVGSGPSGLFAAEHLNRAGFAVTVFEANRKPGGLLRYGIPDFKLEKRLLDRRLAVMEQEGIVFTADTRIGKDVSARYLLRNFDALLLAIGTPAARDLAIPGRELAGIHFALEFLQGQNRVNGGELAAPPVSAAGKNVLIIGGGDTGSDCAGTAIRQGAASVRQIEIMPRPPEARSPSTPWPAWPWMLRTSSSHLEGCEREWNIASDRFIGDAAGRVAGVEVHEVVWEFSADGKPLKPAPKPGSDRTIPADLVLLAMGFTGVPETGAAAELELKRTPRGALIPEPGRRIYAAGDCANGASLVVRAMADARKVAERMTEELLS
;
A
#
# COMPACT_ATOMS: atom_id res chain seq x y z
N MET A 1 -7.75 33.38 2.86
CA MET A 1 -7.28 32.05 3.28
C MET A 1 -6.09 31.72 2.40
N LYS A 2 -5.02 31.08 2.92
CA LYS A 2 -3.88 30.66 2.09
C LYS A 2 -4.36 29.62 1.07
N GLU A 3 -3.78 29.60 -0.12
CA GLU A 3 -4.10 28.62 -1.16
C GLU A 3 -3.46 27.25 -0.83
N ARG A 4 -4.02 26.18 -1.39
CA ARG A 4 -3.40 24.85 -1.29
C ARG A 4 -2.15 24.79 -2.16
N ILE A 5 -1.07 24.20 -1.67
CA ILE A 5 0.13 23.94 -2.47
C ILE A 5 -0.13 22.69 -3.33
N HIS A 6 0.04 22.80 -4.64
CA HIS A 6 -0.16 21.71 -5.60
C HIS A 6 1.16 21.08 -6.04
N ASP A 7 2.19 21.91 -6.26
CA ASP A 7 3.50 21.42 -6.67
C ASP A 7 4.33 21.03 -5.46
N ILE A 8 4.30 19.75 -5.17
CA ILE A 8 5.04 19.12 -4.07
C ILE A 8 6.10 18.13 -4.56
N TYR A 9 6.29 18.04 -5.87
CA TYR A 9 7.20 17.06 -6.43
C TYR A 9 8.51 17.72 -6.90
N ARG A 10 9.60 16.99 -6.83
CA ARG A 10 10.85 17.33 -7.48
C ARG A 10 10.62 17.43 -9.00
N PRO A 11 11.40 18.28 -9.73
CA PRO A 11 11.26 18.39 -11.18
C PRO A 11 11.35 17.04 -11.89
N VAL A 12 10.47 16.82 -12.90
CA VAL A 12 10.42 15.55 -13.64
C VAL A 12 11.76 15.20 -14.27
N GLY A 13 12.46 16.21 -14.83
CA GLY A 13 13.78 16.03 -15.44
C GLY A 13 14.85 15.48 -14.51
N GLU A 14 14.70 15.67 -13.19
CA GLU A 14 15.61 15.14 -12.17
C GLU A 14 15.14 13.78 -11.64
N ARG A 15 13.91 13.76 -11.09
CA ARG A 15 13.40 12.62 -10.32
C ARG A 15 13.22 11.32 -11.10
N ARG A 16 13.07 11.39 -12.42
CA ARG A 16 12.96 10.21 -13.28
C ARG A 16 14.27 9.43 -13.48
N HIS A 17 15.40 9.99 -13.03
CA HIS A 17 16.73 9.41 -13.19
C HIS A 17 17.29 8.80 -11.90
N ASP A 18 16.53 8.87 -10.80
CA ASP A 18 16.92 8.29 -9.53
C ASP A 18 15.74 7.61 -8.82
N PHE A 19 16.02 6.89 -7.72
CA PHE A 19 15.02 6.24 -6.87
C PHE A 19 14.80 6.98 -5.55
N ALA A 20 15.30 8.21 -5.39
CA ALA A 20 15.05 9.04 -4.21
C ALA A 20 13.59 9.50 -4.14
N GLU A 21 13.12 9.86 -2.94
CA GLU A 21 11.73 10.31 -2.71
C GLU A 21 11.33 11.40 -3.71
N VAL A 22 10.21 11.21 -4.40
CA VAL A 22 9.72 12.14 -5.44
C VAL A 22 9.14 13.42 -4.88
N GLU A 23 8.66 13.42 -3.63
CA GLU A 23 8.11 14.61 -2.99
C GLU A 23 9.22 15.47 -2.42
N ALA A 24 9.24 16.76 -2.79
CA ALA A 24 10.08 17.75 -2.17
C ALA A 24 9.67 18.00 -0.71
N ALA A 25 10.64 18.26 0.15
CA ALA A 25 10.34 18.65 1.51
C ALA A 25 9.81 20.08 1.54
N LEU A 26 8.60 20.26 2.05
CA LEU A 26 8.07 21.59 2.34
C LEU A 26 8.74 22.19 3.58
N ASP A 27 9.05 23.48 3.53
CA ASP A 27 9.55 24.19 4.69
C ASP A 27 8.48 24.29 5.80
N GLU A 28 8.91 24.68 7.00
CA GLU A 28 8.02 24.74 8.14
C GLU A 28 6.91 25.79 7.97
N ALA A 29 7.25 26.96 7.41
CA ALA A 29 6.30 28.04 7.22
C ALA A 29 5.20 27.65 6.23
N ALA A 30 5.59 27.03 5.11
CA ALA A 30 4.64 26.52 4.11
C ALA A 30 3.70 25.47 4.70
N VAL A 31 4.22 24.53 5.50
CA VAL A 31 3.36 23.49 6.14
C VAL A 31 2.45 24.11 7.20
N ARG A 32 2.93 25.04 8.04
CA ARG A 32 2.08 25.77 9.00
C ARG A 32 0.94 26.52 8.29
N ASP A 33 1.24 27.20 7.18
CA ASP A 33 0.21 27.85 6.35
C ASP A 33 -0.87 26.87 5.86
N GLN A 34 -0.47 25.64 5.50
CA GLN A 34 -1.44 24.61 5.13
C GLN A 34 -2.26 24.08 6.32
N MET A 35 -1.67 23.99 7.50
CA MET A 35 -2.37 23.60 8.74
C MET A 35 -3.41 24.65 9.15
N LEU A 36 -3.11 25.94 8.99
CA LEU A 36 -4.03 27.06 9.26
C LEU A 36 -5.26 27.08 8.34
N ARG A 37 -5.29 26.29 7.26
CA ARG A 37 -6.48 26.07 6.44
C ARG A 37 -7.53 25.17 7.11
N CYS A 38 -7.18 24.52 8.22
CA CYS A 38 -8.09 23.67 8.96
C CYS A 38 -9.18 24.51 9.64
N HIS A 39 -10.46 24.18 9.37
CA HIS A 39 -11.61 24.90 9.93
C HIS A 39 -11.95 24.48 11.37
N HIS A 40 -11.20 23.56 11.98
CA HIS A 40 -11.49 23.03 13.32
C HIS A 40 -12.95 22.62 13.50
N CYS A 41 -13.48 21.82 12.55
CA CYS A 41 -14.90 21.45 12.50
C CYS A 41 -15.34 20.77 13.81
N GLY A 42 -16.49 21.15 14.36
CA GLY A 42 -17.07 20.51 15.54
C GLY A 42 -17.38 19.02 15.29
N ILE A 43 -17.72 18.65 14.06
CA ILE A 43 -17.83 17.25 13.58
C ILE A 43 -16.86 17.07 12.43
N PRO A 44 -15.63 16.59 12.70
CA PRO A 44 -14.59 16.48 11.69
C PRO A 44 -14.75 15.19 10.87
N PHE A 45 -15.25 15.28 9.64
CA PHE A 45 -15.40 14.13 8.74
C PHE A 45 -14.04 13.53 8.32
N CYS A 46 -12.99 14.32 8.24
CA CYS A 46 -11.63 13.82 7.99
C CYS A 46 -11.18 12.80 9.04
N HIS A 47 -11.56 13.02 10.32
CA HIS A 47 -11.28 12.13 11.45
C HIS A 47 -12.17 10.87 11.40
N GLY A 48 -13.49 11.02 11.28
CA GLY A 48 -14.44 9.92 11.46
C GLY A 48 -14.74 9.13 10.19
N ALA A 49 -15.07 9.82 9.08
CA ALA A 49 -15.42 9.17 7.82
C ALA A 49 -14.21 8.94 6.90
N GLY A 50 -13.18 9.79 6.99
CA GLY A 50 -12.03 9.77 6.11
C GLY A 50 -10.90 8.86 6.59
N CYS A 51 -10.44 9.02 7.83
CA CYS A 51 -9.28 8.30 8.34
C CYS A 51 -9.67 6.97 9.01
N PRO A 52 -9.30 5.79 8.47
CA PRO A 52 -9.59 4.51 9.12
C PRO A 52 -8.90 4.34 10.48
N LEU A 53 -7.79 5.06 10.73
CA LEU A 53 -7.11 5.08 12.02
C LEU A 53 -7.73 6.07 13.03
N PHE A 54 -8.73 6.84 12.62
CA PHE A 54 -9.35 7.88 13.44
C PHE A 54 -8.34 8.90 13.98
N ASN A 55 -7.39 9.33 13.14
CA ASN A 55 -6.41 10.36 13.52
C ASN A 55 -7.12 11.66 13.86
N ARG A 56 -6.78 12.25 15.01
CA ARG A 56 -7.36 13.51 15.51
C ARG A 56 -6.79 14.71 14.74
N ILE A 57 -7.20 14.81 13.47
CA ILE A 57 -6.63 15.71 12.46
C ILE A 57 -6.77 17.19 12.83
N PRO A 58 -7.94 17.71 13.25
CA PRO A 58 -8.03 19.10 13.68
C PRO A 58 -7.10 19.43 14.84
N ASP A 59 -6.96 18.50 15.80
CA ASP A 59 -6.19 18.75 17.02
C ASP A 59 -4.70 18.82 16.72
N PHE A 60 -4.15 17.88 15.96
CA PHE A 60 -2.73 17.95 15.61
C PHE A 60 -2.41 19.11 14.66
N ASN A 61 -3.35 19.50 13.78
CA ASN A 61 -3.19 20.67 12.91
C ASN A 61 -3.15 21.95 13.74
N ALA A 62 -4.02 22.09 14.77
CA ALA A 62 -4.02 23.24 15.65
C ALA A 62 -2.69 23.35 16.40
N ALA A 63 -2.25 22.28 17.06
CA ALA A 63 -1.01 22.26 17.81
C ALA A 63 0.21 22.60 16.93
N ALA A 64 0.30 22.01 15.73
CA ALA A 64 1.42 22.26 14.84
C ALA A 64 1.38 23.67 14.20
N ALA A 65 0.19 24.22 13.92
CA ALA A 65 0.04 25.60 13.43
C ALA A 65 0.56 26.62 14.45
N GLU A 66 0.43 26.34 15.74
CA GLU A 66 0.99 27.14 16.85
C GLU A 66 2.49 26.89 17.08
N GLY A 67 3.10 25.94 16.36
CA GLY A 67 4.50 25.54 16.56
C GLY A 67 4.71 24.54 17.71
N ALA A 68 3.65 24.04 18.31
CA ALA A 68 3.68 23.03 19.37
C ALA A 68 3.89 21.60 18.79
N TRP A 69 5.02 21.40 18.07
CA TRP A 69 5.32 20.18 17.30
C TRP A 69 5.32 18.91 18.14
N LEU A 70 5.83 18.96 19.38
CA LEU A 70 5.83 17.81 20.28
C LEU A 70 4.41 17.40 20.66
N GLU A 71 3.51 18.35 20.90
CA GLU A 71 2.11 18.04 21.20
C GLU A 71 1.39 17.53 19.97
N ALA A 72 1.63 18.11 18.78
CA ALA A 72 1.10 17.60 17.53
C ALA A 72 1.51 16.13 17.30
N TYR A 73 2.77 15.80 17.55
CA TYR A 73 3.25 14.41 17.48
C TYR A 73 2.56 13.51 18.50
N ARG A 74 2.42 13.95 19.75
CA ARG A 74 1.74 13.17 20.80
C ARG A 74 0.29 12.87 20.44
N ILE A 75 -0.42 13.83 19.86
CA ILE A 75 -1.80 13.66 19.39
C ILE A 75 -1.85 12.63 18.26
N LEU A 76 -0.97 12.75 17.26
CA LEU A 76 -0.91 11.84 16.11
C LEU A 76 -0.53 10.42 16.53
N ALA A 77 0.44 10.25 17.40
CA ALA A 77 0.95 8.97 17.87
C ALA A 77 -0.06 8.15 18.71
N ARG A 78 -1.13 8.77 19.21
CA ARG A 78 -2.20 8.05 19.94
C ARG A 78 -2.97 7.08 19.03
N THR A 79 -3.06 7.38 17.74
CA THR A 79 -3.88 6.62 16.80
C THR A 79 -3.08 6.03 15.64
N SER A 80 -1.91 6.57 15.32
CA SER A 80 -1.04 6.11 14.25
C SER A 80 0.36 5.83 14.79
N TYR A 81 0.79 4.56 14.76
CA TYR A 81 2.15 4.20 15.17
C TYR A 81 3.18 4.48 14.08
N PHE A 82 2.76 4.52 12.81
CA PHE A 82 3.65 4.64 11.65
C PHE A 82 3.26 5.79 10.71
N PRO A 83 3.18 7.04 11.21
CA PRO A 83 2.83 8.18 10.35
C PRO A 83 3.82 8.40 9.21
N GLU A 84 5.09 8.01 9.36
CA GLU A 84 6.10 8.10 8.32
C GLU A 84 5.78 7.27 7.09
N PHE A 85 5.01 6.17 7.22
CA PHE A 85 4.54 5.38 6.10
C PHE A 85 3.26 5.97 5.52
N THR A 86 2.24 6.18 6.35
CA THR A 86 0.93 6.68 5.88
C THR A 86 1.03 8.06 5.27
N SER A 87 1.88 8.94 5.77
CA SER A 87 2.10 10.27 5.20
C SER A 87 2.73 10.26 3.80
N ARG A 88 3.25 9.12 3.32
CA ARG A 88 3.84 8.98 1.98
C ARG A 88 2.99 8.16 1.03
N ILE A 89 2.41 7.07 1.52
CA ILE A 89 1.76 6.07 0.66
C ILE A 89 0.25 5.93 0.88
N CYS A 90 -0.34 6.60 1.88
CA CYS A 90 -1.80 6.68 1.98
C CYS A 90 -2.34 7.64 0.91
N PRO A 91 -3.41 7.27 0.17
CA PRO A 91 -4.02 8.17 -0.80
C PRO A 91 -4.70 9.39 -0.17
N ALA A 92 -4.65 9.52 1.16
CA ALA A 92 -5.25 10.60 1.94
C ALA A 92 -6.79 10.64 1.89
N LEU A 93 -7.42 9.53 2.29
CA LEU A 93 -8.89 9.43 2.41
C LEU A 93 -9.48 10.59 3.24
N CYS A 94 -8.73 11.03 4.25
CA CYS A 94 -9.09 12.17 5.10
C CYS A 94 -9.22 13.49 4.32
N GLU A 95 -8.38 13.72 3.30
CA GLU A 95 -8.48 14.89 2.42
C GLU A 95 -9.74 14.81 1.55
N GLY A 96 -10.10 13.59 1.08
CA GLY A 96 -11.36 13.37 0.34
C GLY A 96 -12.61 13.64 1.14
N SER A 97 -12.53 13.58 2.47
CA SER A 97 -13.65 13.83 3.42
C SER A 97 -13.51 15.18 4.15
N CYS A 98 -12.50 15.99 3.81
CA CYS A 98 -12.30 17.31 4.45
C CYS A 98 -13.44 18.27 4.11
N CYS A 99 -14.01 18.93 5.12
CA CYS A 99 -15.09 19.91 4.92
C CYS A 99 -14.65 21.09 4.05
N SER A 100 -13.39 21.54 4.16
CA SER A 100 -12.83 22.59 3.29
C SER A 100 -12.92 22.23 1.80
N GLY A 101 -12.88 20.92 1.48
CA GLY A 101 -12.97 20.43 0.11
C GLY A 101 -14.39 20.44 -0.50
N VAL A 102 -15.41 20.85 0.27
CA VAL A 102 -16.82 20.93 -0.23
C VAL A 102 -17.00 22.17 -1.09
N ASN A 103 -16.50 23.32 -0.62
CA ASN A 103 -16.65 24.62 -1.28
C ASN A 103 -15.30 25.22 -1.70
N GLY A 104 -14.25 24.42 -1.72
CA GLY A 104 -12.90 24.85 -2.04
C GLY A 104 -11.96 23.65 -2.08
N GLU A 105 -10.75 23.81 -1.56
CA GLU A 105 -9.73 22.77 -1.56
C GLU A 105 -9.49 22.21 -0.15
N ALA A 106 -9.35 20.89 -0.07
CA ALA A 106 -9.05 20.20 1.17
C ALA A 106 -7.72 20.68 1.79
N VAL A 107 -7.58 20.56 3.09
CA VAL A 107 -6.30 20.72 3.80
C VAL A 107 -5.32 19.65 3.35
N MET A 108 -4.03 19.96 3.24
CA MET A 108 -2.95 19.01 2.91
C MET A 108 -2.59 18.13 4.12
N ILE A 109 -3.54 17.33 4.58
CA ILE A 109 -3.42 16.58 5.84
C ILE A 109 -2.22 15.63 5.80
N ARG A 110 -2.01 14.94 4.68
CA ARG A 110 -0.91 13.99 4.53
C ARG A 110 0.46 14.65 4.66
N GLN A 111 0.64 15.85 4.09
CA GLN A 111 1.89 16.62 4.21
C GLN A 111 2.08 17.18 5.63
N CYS A 112 0.98 17.55 6.32
CA CYS A 112 1.02 17.93 7.72
C CYS A 112 1.50 16.76 8.60
N GLU A 113 0.94 15.56 8.43
CA GLU A 113 1.40 14.35 9.13
C GLU A 113 2.88 14.06 8.84
N LYS A 114 3.33 14.20 7.58
CA LYS A 114 4.72 14.00 7.17
C LYS A 114 5.66 14.95 7.94
N LYS A 115 5.34 16.23 8.00
CA LYS A 115 6.15 17.21 8.73
C LYS A 115 6.19 16.91 10.22
N ILE A 116 5.06 16.59 10.84
CA ILE A 116 4.99 16.25 12.28
C ILE A 116 5.92 15.08 12.61
N ILE A 117 5.83 13.97 11.85
CA ILE A 117 6.61 12.78 12.17
C ILE A 117 8.10 12.96 11.86
N GLU A 118 8.45 13.64 10.76
CA GLU A 118 9.87 13.90 10.47
C GLU A 118 10.50 14.85 11.49
N THR A 119 9.76 15.86 11.95
CA THR A 119 10.20 16.72 13.07
C THR A 119 10.37 15.89 14.35
N ALA A 120 9.47 14.97 14.65
CA ALA A 120 9.55 14.13 15.83
C ALA A 120 10.78 13.21 15.82
N PHE A 121 11.12 12.61 14.68
CA PHE A 121 12.35 11.83 14.54
C PHE A 121 13.60 12.70 14.64
N ALA A 122 13.63 13.83 13.94
CA ALA A 122 14.77 14.75 13.97
C ALA A 122 15.06 15.30 15.37
N SER A 123 14.01 15.51 16.17
CA SER A 123 14.10 16.00 17.57
C SER A 123 14.30 14.87 18.60
N GLY A 124 14.39 13.61 18.21
CA GLY A 124 14.55 12.48 19.13
C GLY A 124 13.34 12.21 20.03
N TRP A 125 12.14 12.63 19.63
CA TRP A 125 10.91 12.41 20.40
C TRP A 125 10.30 11.03 20.15
N VAL A 126 10.60 10.41 19.00
CA VAL A 126 10.22 9.02 18.75
C VAL A 126 11.16 8.13 19.55
N ARG A 127 10.65 7.62 20.66
CA ARG A 127 11.41 6.78 21.59
C ARG A 127 10.77 5.41 21.71
N PRO A 128 11.57 4.34 21.92
CA PRO A 128 11.05 3.00 22.19
C PRO A 128 10.11 3.00 23.40
N PHE A 129 8.97 2.37 23.25
CA PHE A 129 8.04 2.13 24.35
C PHE A 129 8.21 0.70 24.87
N VAL A 130 8.87 0.54 25.99
CA VAL A 130 8.96 -0.73 26.69
C VAL A 130 7.83 -0.78 27.72
N PRO A 131 6.91 -1.76 27.65
CA PRO A 131 5.81 -1.86 28.60
C PRO A 131 6.37 -2.07 30.01
N PRO A 132 5.83 -1.37 31.04
CA PRO A 132 6.34 -1.45 32.42
C PRO A 132 6.21 -2.83 33.03
N ARG A 133 5.31 -3.64 32.52
CA ARG A 133 5.09 -5.04 32.92
C ARG A 133 4.73 -5.91 31.73
N ARG A 134 5.41 -7.06 31.61
CA ARG A 134 5.04 -8.14 30.68
C ARG A 134 3.98 -9.03 31.33
N ASN A 135 2.99 -9.45 30.50
CA ASN A 135 1.90 -10.33 30.96
C ASN A 135 2.25 -11.83 30.94
N GLY A 136 3.46 -12.17 30.51
CA GLY A 136 3.97 -13.55 30.45
C GLY A 136 3.54 -14.34 29.21
N ARG A 137 2.65 -13.81 28.37
CA ARG A 137 2.15 -14.50 27.18
C ARG A 137 2.97 -14.13 25.93
N ARG A 138 3.12 -15.09 25.02
CA ARG A 138 3.89 -14.99 23.78
C ARG A 138 2.99 -15.05 22.56
N ILE A 139 3.15 -14.11 21.64
CA ILE A 139 2.38 -14.05 20.39
C ILE A 139 3.31 -14.24 19.20
N ALA A 140 2.94 -15.15 18.28
CA ALA A 140 3.57 -15.27 16.97
C ALA A 140 2.76 -14.46 15.95
N VAL A 141 3.41 -13.51 15.29
CA VAL A 141 2.86 -12.76 14.15
C VAL A 141 3.53 -13.28 12.88
N VAL A 142 2.77 -13.77 11.92
CA VAL A 142 3.29 -14.28 10.65
C VAL A 142 3.05 -13.25 9.55
N GLY A 143 4.14 -12.67 9.05
CA GLY A 143 4.16 -11.57 8.10
C GLY A 143 4.45 -10.23 8.76
N SER A 144 5.42 -9.50 8.18
CA SER A 144 5.88 -8.19 8.65
C SER A 144 5.43 -7.04 7.76
N GLY A 145 4.35 -7.20 7.00
CA GLY A 145 3.72 -6.11 6.26
C GLY A 145 3.06 -5.08 7.20
N PRO A 146 2.40 -4.04 6.65
CA PRO A 146 1.79 -2.96 7.45
C PRO A 146 0.90 -3.48 8.59
N SER A 147 0.10 -4.49 8.31
CA SER A 147 -0.80 -5.11 9.29
C SER A 147 -0.03 -5.82 10.40
N GLY A 148 0.95 -6.66 10.03
CA GLY A 148 1.75 -7.42 11.01
C GLY A 148 2.59 -6.51 11.91
N LEU A 149 3.23 -5.49 11.35
CA LEU A 149 3.98 -4.50 12.14
C LEU A 149 3.08 -3.73 13.10
N PHE A 150 1.89 -3.27 12.62
CA PHE A 150 0.96 -2.51 13.45
C PHE A 150 0.40 -3.35 14.60
N ALA A 151 0.02 -4.61 14.32
CA ALA A 151 -0.43 -5.53 15.36
C ALA A 151 0.68 -5.87 16.36
N ALA A 152 1.92 -6.11 15.87
CA ALA A 152 3.06 -6.40 16.73
C ALA A 152 3.34 -5.25 17.71
N GLU A 153 3.33 -4.00 17.23
CA GLU A 153 3.48 -2.82 18.06
C GLU A 153 2.37 -2.73 19.12
N HIS A 154 1.11 -2.90 18.69
CA HIS A 154 -0.04 -2.82 19.59
C HIS A 154 -0.01 -3.90 20.68
N LEU A 155 0.25 -5.16 20.32
CA LEU A 155 0.37 -6.28 21.26
C LEU A 155 1.56 -6.12 22.20
N ASN A 156 2.70 -5.63 21.70
CA ASN A 156 3.87 -5.34 22.53
C ASN A 156 3.54 -4.28 23.61
N ARG A 157 2.83 -3.21 23.22
CA ARG A 157 2.35 -2.16 24.15
C ARG A 157 1.37 -2.70 25.20
N ALA A 158 0.58 -3.72 24.85
CA ALA A 158 -0.30 -4.43 25.79
C ALA A 158 0.44 -5.43 26.71
N GLY A 159 1.77 -5.52 26.60
CA GLY A 159 2.62 -6.32 27.47
C GLY A 159 2.90 -7.75 26.99
N PHE A 160 2.47 -8.13 25.80
CA PHE A 160 2.82 -9.43 25.21
C PHE A 160 4.28 -9.49 24.76
N ALA A 161 4.90 -10.66 24.81
CA ALA A 161 6.16 -10.93 24.13
C ALA A 161 5.85 -11.30 22.67
N VAL A 162 6.25 -10.47 21.72
CA VAL A 162 5.89 -10.61 20.30
C VAL A 162 7.09 -11.06 19.47
N THR A 163 6.90 -12.12 18.68
CA THR A 163 7.84 -12.55 17.64
C THR A 163 7.17 -12.44 16.28
N VAL A 164 7.78 -11.68 15.37
CA VAL A 164 7.32 -11.50 13.99
C VAL A 164 8.16 -12.38 13.07
N PHE A 165 7.51 -13.29 12.36
CA PHE A 165 8.15 -14.16 11.36
C PHE A 165 7.96 -13.57 9.96
N GLU A 166 9.05 -13.42 9.23
CA GLU A 166 9.06 -12.87 7.86
C GLU A 166 9.71 -13.85 6.90
N ALA A 167 9.04 -14.10 5.78
CA ALA A 167 9.51 -15.02 4.75
C ALA A 167 10.66 -14.47 3.90
N ASN A 168 10.84 -13.17 3.84
CA ASN A 168 11.92 -12.52 3.11
C ASN A 168 13.09 -12.20 4.05
N ARG A 169 14.23 -11.83 3.43
CA ARG A 169 15.48 -11.52 4.12
C ARG A 169 15.38 -10.35 5.11
N LYS A 170 14.50 -9.39 4.83
CA LYS A 170 14.27 -8.21 5.70
C LYS A 170 12.80 -8.03 5.97
N PRO A 171 12.40 -7.58 7.18
CA PRO A 171 11.02 -7.26 7.48
C PRO A 171 10.48 -6.07 6.67
N GLY A 172 9.15 -6.02 6.49
CA GLY A 172 8.46 -4.89 5.87
C GLY A 172 7.39 -5.27 4.84
N GLY A 173 7.32 -6.53 4.41
CA GLY A 173 6.33 -6.96 3.43
C GLY A 173 6.31 -6.06 2.18
N LEU A 174 5.13 -5.63 1.73
CA LEU A 174 5.00 -4.74 0.57
C LEU A 174 5.54 -3.32 0.80
N LEU A 175 5.69 -2.85 2.04
CA LEU A 175 6.38 -1.57 2.31
C LEU A 175 7.83 -1.60 1.83
N ARG A 176 8.48 -2.77 1.93
CA ARG A 176 9.86 -2.97 1.49
C ARG A 176 9.96 -3.45 0.05
N TYR A 177 9.19 -4.46 -0.29
CA TYR A 177 9.39 -5.20 -1.54
C TYR A 177 8.39 -4.82 -2.65
N GLY A 178 7.22 -4.26 -2.32
CA GLY A 178 6.20 -3.86 -3.28
C GLY A 178 6.31 -2.39 -3.69
N ILE A 179 6.33 -1.49 -2.72
CA ILE A 179 6.34 -0.05 -2.94
C ILE A 179 7.74 0.41 -3.35
N PRO A 180 7.90 1.17 -4.45
CA PRO A 180 9.19 1.69 -4.88
C PRO A 180 9.81 2.67 -3.88
N ASP A 181 11.15 2.75 -3.86
CA ASP A 181 11.91 3.69 -3.00
C ASP A 181 11.53 5.15 -3.28
N PHE A 182 11.24 5.51 -4.50
CA PHE A 182 10.83 6.87 -4.86
C PHE A 182 9.47 7.30 -4.27
N LYS A 183 8.68 6.35 -3.72
CA LYS A 183 7.48 6.64 -2.90
C LYS A 183 7.73 6.45 -1.41
N LEU A 184 8.55 5.47 -1.03
CA LEU A 184 8.88 5.15 0.36
C LEU A 184 10.32 4.63 0.46
N GLU A 185 11.24 5.50 0.81
CA GLU A 185 12.65 5.14 1.04
C GLU A 185 12.79 4.12 2.17
N LYS A 186 13.52 3.03 1.93
CA LYS A 186 13.60 1.91 2.89
C LYS A 186 14.32 2.26 4.17
N ARG A 187 15.16 3.31 4.19
CA ARG A 187 15.76 3.84 5.42
C ARG A 187 14.72 4.29 6.47
N LEU A 188 13.51 4.72 6.01
CA LEU A 188 12.42 5.11 6.91
C LEU A 188 11.81 3.89 7.60
N LEU A 189 11.72 2.78 6.86
CA LEU A 189 11.28 1.50 7.41
C LEU A 189 12.33 0.95 8.38
N ASP A 190 13.61 0.98 8.00
CA ASP A 190 14.71 0.49 8.85
C ASP A 190 14.78 1.25 10.17
N ARG A 191 14.64 2.59 10.14
CA ARG A 191 14.61 3.42 11.37
C ARG A 191 13.43 3.05 12.29
N ARG A 192 12.25 2.70 11.73
CA ARG A 192 11.09 2.25 12.53
C ARG A 192 11.31 0.87 13.12
N LEU A 193 11.82 -0.06 12.33
CA LEU A 193 12.13 -1.41 12.80
C LEU A 193 13.14 -1.39 13.95
N ALA A 194 14.16 -0.55 13.86
CA ALA A 194 15.12 -0.36 14.95
C ALA A 194 14.47 0.15 16.25
N VAL A 195 13.44 1.00 16.18
CA VAL A 195 12.66 1.40 17.36
C VAL A 195 11.89 0.20 17.92
N MET A 196 11.19 -0.57 17.06
CA MET A 196 10.41 -1.75 17.47
C MET A 196 11.29 -2.84 18.10
N GLU A 197 12.50 -3.06 17.58
CA GLU A 197 13.48 -3.98 18.18
C GLU A 197 13.89 -3.54 19.59
N GLN A 198 14.14 -2.24 19.79
CA GLN A 198 14.44 -1.68 21.11
C GLN A 198 13.25 -1.77 22.09
N GLU A 199 12.03 -1.86 21.60
CA GLU A 199 10.81 -2.12 22.39
C GLU A 199 10.67 -3.58 22.80
N GLY A 200 11.54 -4.47 22.29
CA GLY A 200 11.60 -5.89 22.61
C GLY A 200 10.76 -6.77 21.66
N ILE A 201 10.35 -6.25 20.51
CA ILE A 201 9.77 -7.07 19.43
C ILE A 201 10.90 -7.83 18.73
N VAL A 202 10.74 -9.15 18.59
CA VAL A 202 11.73 -10.01 17.94
C VAL A 202 11.32 -10.23 16.48
N PHE A 203 12.23 -9.98 15.54
CA PHE A 203 12.04 -10.28 14.13
C PHE A 203 12.84 -11.53 13.74
N THR A 204 12.15 -12.51 13.14
CA THR A 204 12.77 -13.73 12.59
C THR A 204 12.54 -13.73 11.09
N ALA A 205 13.51 -13.19 10.37
CA ALA A 205 13.51 -13.10 8.91
C ALA A 205 13.98 -14.41 8.25
N ASP A 206 13.93 -14.48 6.91
CA ASP A 206 14.24 -15.69 6.11
C ASP A 206 13.50 -16.94 6.62
N THR A 207 12.29 -16.76 7.16
CA THR A 207 11.53 -17.85 7.80
C THR A 207 10.09 -17.87 7.30
N ARG A 208 9.83 -18.74 6.33
CA ARG A 208 8.49 -18.94 5.76
C ARG A 208 7.72 -19.98 6.56
N ILE A 209 6.70 -19.53 7.28
CA ILE A 209 5.82 -20.43 8.06
C ILE A 209 4.97 -21.29 7.11
N GLY A 210 4.90 -22.59 7.42
CA GLY A 210 4.31 -23.61 6.55
C GLY A 210 5.25 -24.16 5.48
N LYS A 211 6.56 -23.78 5.53
CA LYS A 211 7.63 -24.36 4.70
C LYS A 211 8.88 -24.61 5.53
N ASP A 212 9.48 -23.57 6.10
CA ASP A 212 10.74 -23.66 6.85
C ASP A 212 10.47 -23.98 8.33
N VAL A 213 9.36 -23.44 8.87
CA VAL A 213 8.86 -23.72 10.22
C VAL A 213 7.37 -24.03 10.12
N SER A 214 6.93 -25.10 10.79
CA SER A 214 5.53 -25.51 10.83
C SER A 214 4.67 -24.50 11.58
N ALA A 215 3.51 -24.17 11.03
CA ALA A 215 2.50 -23.34 11.71
C ALA A 215 1.92 -24.04 12.96
N ARG A 216 1.81 -25.37 12.93
CA ARG A 216 1.40 -26.18 14.11
C ARG A 216 2.47 -26.14 15.21
N TYR A 217 3.74 -26.00 14.86
CA TYR A 217 4.81 -25.78 15.86
C TYR A 217 4.61 -24.43 16.57
N LEU A 218 4.26 -23.37 15.85
CA LEU A 218 3.98 -22.07 16.45
C LEU A 218 2.80 -22.13 17.42
N LEU A 219 1.71 -22.81 17.07
CA LEU A 219 0.55 -22.99 17.96
C LEU A 219 0.87 -23.74 19.26
N ARG A 220 1.90 -24.57 19.27
CA ARG A 220 2.34 -25.29 20.49
C ARG A 220 3.28 -24.46 21.36
N ASN A 221 3.98 -23.49 20.77
CA ASN A 221 5.04 -22.74 21.44
C ASN A 221 4.67 -21.30 21.74
N PHE A 222 3.55 -20.80 21.23
CA PHE A 222 3.02 -19.46 21.47
C PHE A 222 1.59 -19.54 21.99
N ASP A 223 1.17 -18.54 22.76
CA ASP A 223 -0.18 -18.50 23.32
C ASP A 223 -1.23 -18.16 22.26
N ALA A 224 -0.85 -17.46 21.18
CA ALA A 224 -1.70 -17.25 20.02
C ALA A 224 -0.87 -16.98 18.75
N LEU A 225 -1.51 -17.19 17.59
CA LEU A 225 -0.97 -16.98 16.26
C LEU A 225 -1.80 -15.93 15.53
N LEU A 226 -1.15 -14.87 15.03
CA LEU A 226 -1.74 -13.88 14.15
C LEU A 226 -1.17 -14.01 12.74
N LEU A 227 -2.02 -14.32 11.77
CA LEU A 227 -1.66 -14.32 10.36
C LEU A 227 -1.86 -12.92 9.76
N ALA A 228 -0.80 -12.32 9.26
CA ALA A 228 -0.75 -11.01 8.59
C ALA A 228 -0.01 -11.12 7.25
N ILE A 229 -0.26 -12.21 6.53
CA ILE A 229 0.48 -12.67 5.36
C ILE A 229 0.09 -11.98 4.03
N GLY A 230 -0.85 -11.03 4.09
CA GLY A 230 -1.37 -10.34 2.90
C GLY A 230 -2.15 -11.27 1.95
N THR A 231 -2.30 -10.82 0.70
CA THR A 231 -2.94 -11.55 -0.41
C THR A 231 -1.96 -11.71 -1.56
N PRO A 232 -0.93 -12.56 -1.44
CA PRO A 232 0.16 -12.63 -2.42
C PRO A 232 -0.22 -13.29 -3.76
N ALA A 233 -1.40 -13.94 -3.87
CA ALA A 233 -1.85 -14.54 -5.12
C ALA A 233 -2.28 -13.45 -6.10
N ALA A 234 -1.45 -13.19 -7.12
CA ALA A 234 -1.76 -12.24 -8.17
C ALA A 234 -2.85 -12.77 -9.09
N ARG A 235 -3.68 -11.86 -9.63
CA ARG A 235 -4.63 -12.19 -10.71
C ARG A 235 -3.85 -12.38 -11.99
N ASP A 236 -4.02 -13.54 -12.61
CA ASP A 236 -3.44 -13.83 -13.92
C ASP A 236 -4.41 -13.51 -15.07
N LEU A 237 -3.87 -13.40 -16.27
CA LEU A 237 -4.60 -13.19 -17.52
C LEU A 237 -4.43 -14.44 -18.41
N ALA A 238 -5.37 -15.36 -18.28
CA ALA A 238 -5.33 -16.64 -18.98
C ALA A 238 -5.85 -16.51 -20.44
N ILE A 239 -5.09 -15.79 -21.27
CA ILE A 239 -5.33 -15.63 -22.71
C ILE A 239 -4.22 -16.32 -23.52
N PRO A 240 -4.43 -16.64 -24.81
CA PRO A 240 -3.42 -17.27 -25.65
C PRO A 240 -2.08 -16.50 -25.64
N GLY A 241 -0.96 -17.22 -25.62
CA GLY A 241 0.38 -16.66 -25.58
C GLY A 241 0.87 -16.26 -24.17
N ARG A 242 0.11 -16.60 -23.10
CA ARG A 242 0.52 -16.27 -21.71
C ARG A 242 1.85 -16.88 -21.31
N GLU A 243 2.25 -17.96 -21.95
CA GLU A 243 3.50 -18.70 -21.74
C GLU A 243 4.73 -18.03 -22.35
N LEU A 244 4.58 -16.99 -23.18
CA LEU A 244 5.69 -16.27 -23.81
C LEU A 244 6.61 -15.62 -22.78
N ALA A 245 7.92 -15.65 -23.05
CA ALA A 245 8.88 -14.94 -22.24
C ALA A 245 8.67 -13.41 -22.32
N GLY A 246 8.89 -12.70 -21.21
CA GLY A 246 8.71 -11.25 -21.12
C GLY A 246 7.34 -10.84 -20.60
N ILE A 247 6.51 -11.78 -20.15
CA ILE A 247 5.23 -11.49 -19.49
C ILE A 247 5.36 -11.84 -17.99
N HIS A 248 5.33 -10.83 -17.13
CA HIS A 248 5.59 -10.95 -15.70
C HIS A 248 4.47 -10.36 -14.84
N PHE A 249 4.33 -10.85 -13.62
CA PHE A 249 3.52 -10.18 -12.64
C PHE A 249 4.20 -8.88 -12.15
N ALA A 250 3.40 -7.84 -11.92
CA ALA A 250 3.88 -6.54 -11.47
C ALA A 250 4.75 -6.63 -10.20
N LEU A 251 4.37 -7.46 -9.22
CA LEU A 251 5.15 -7.61 -7.99
C LEU A 251 6.52 -8.25 -8.24
N GLU A 252 6.66 -9.17 -9.18
CA GLU A 252 7.95 -9.75 -9.55
C GLU A 252 8.93 -8.67 -10.03
N PHE A 253 8.44 -7.79 -10.91
CA PHE A 253 9.20 -6.65 -11.42
C PHE A 253 9.58 -5.66 -10.30
N LEU A 254 8.61 -5.23 -9.49
CA LEU A 254 8.82 -4.28 -8.40
C LEU A 254 9.75 -4.84 -7.31
N GLN A 255 9.55 -6.09 -6.89
CA GLN A 255 10.40 -6.75 -5.91
C GLN A 255 11.85 -6.87 -6.40
N GLY A 256 12.04 -7.20 -7.68
CA GLY A 256 13.36 -7.27 -8.29
C GLY A 256 14.11 -5.95 -8.16
N GLN A 257 13.49 -4.84 -8.54
CA GLN A 257 14.11 -3.51 -8.43
C GLN A 257 14.33 -3.09 -6.97
N ASN A 258 13.35 -3.30 -6.09
CA ASN A 258 13.50 -2.96 -4.68
C ASN A 258 14.63 -3.73 -3.98
N ARG A 259 14.88 -4.98 -4.38
CA ARG A 259 16.02 -5.76 -3.91
C ARG A 259 17.35 -5.22 -4.41
N VAL A 260 17.39 -4.69 -5.63
CA VAL A 260 18.60 -4.01 -6.15
C VAL A 260 18.85 -2.73 -5.33
N ASN A 261 17.84 -1.90 -5.14
CA ASN A 261 17.96 -0.67 -4.34
C ASN A 261 18.36 -0.97 -2.89
N GLY A 262 17.87 -2.09 -2.33
CA GLY A 262 18.20 -2.57 -0.99
C GLY A 262 19.55 -3.30 -0.86
N GLY A 263 20.31 -3.43 -1.97
CA GLY A 263 21.62 -4.12 -2.00
C GLY A 263 21.53 -5.64 -1.87
N GLU A 264 20.36 -6.25 -2.09
CA GLU A 264 20.17 -7.70 -2.05
C GLU A 264 20.49 -8.38 -3.40
N LEU A 265 20.38 -7.63 -4.50
CA LEU A 265 20.70 -8.08 -5.86
C LEU A 265 21.59 -7.06 -6.56
N ALA A 266 22.47 -7.55 -7.44
CA ALA A 266 23.34 -6.69 -8.26
C ALA A 266 22.59 -6.07 -9.45
N ALA A 267 21.57 -6.77 -10.00
CA ALA A 267 20.75 -6.32 -11.11
C ALA A 267 19.31 -6.87 -10.98
N PRO A 268 18.31 -6.17 -11.53
CA PRO A 268 16.95 -6.65 -11.47
C PRO A 268 16.74 -7.88 -12.38
N PRO A 269 16.06 -8.93 -11.91
CA PRO A 269 15.77 -10.13 -12.73
C PRO A 269 14.93 -9.81 -13.97
N VAL A 270 14.07 -8.81 -13.87
CA VAL A 270 13.26 -8.31 -14.99
C VAL A 270 13.66 -6.85 -15.23
N SER A 271 14.17 -6.55 -16.42
CA SER A 271 14.63 -5.23 -16.81
C SER A 271 13.76 -4.63 -17.93
N ALA A 272 13.37 -3.36 -17.75
CA ALA A 272 12.66 -2.55 -18.73
C ALA A 272 13.61 -1.73 -19.64
N ALA A 273 14.92 -1.78 -19.41
CA ALA A 273 15.89 -0.97 -20.14
C ALA A 273 15.79 -1.18 -21.67
N GLY A 274 15.57 -0.10 -22.42
CA GLY A 274 15.45 -0.09 -23.87
C GLY A 274 14.20 -0.78 -24.44
N LYS A 275 13.23 -1.17 -23.60
CA LYS A 275 12.03 -1.92 -24.02
C LYS A 275 10.78 -1.05 -24.12
N ASN A 276 9.88 -1.47 -24.99
CA ASN A 276 8.49 -1.00 -25.00
C ASN A 276 7.73 -1.79 -23.93
N VAL A 277 7.32 -1.09 -22.85
CA VAL A 277 6.67 -1.70 -21.70
C VAL A 277 5.17 -1.47 -21.75
N LEU A 278 4.39 -2.56 -21.73
CA LEU A 278 2.94 -2.51 -21.57
C LEU A 278 2.55 -2.98 -20.17
N ILE A 279 1.80 -2.15 -19.47
CA ILE A 279 1.26 -2.44 -18.13
C ILE A 279 -0.25 -2.68 -18.27
N ILE A 280 -0.72 -3.84 -17.84
CA ILE A 280 -2.14 -4.20 -17.85
C ILE A 280 -2.71 -4.05 -16.45
N GLY A 281 -3.58 -3.05 -16.26
CA GLY A 281 -4.20 -2.65 -15.00
C GLY A 281 -3.92 -1.22 -14.60
N GLY A 282 -4.96 -0.43 -14.29
CA GLY A 282 -4.93 1.01 -14.07
C GLY A 282 -4.72 1.47 -12.62
N GLY A 283 -4.45 0.54 -11.68
CA GLY A 283 -4.30 0.83 -10.26
C GLY A 283 -2.91 1.35 -9.84
N ASP A 284 -2.74 1.57 -8.52
CA ASP A 284 -1.48 2.08 -7.94
C ASP A 284 -0.27 1.17 -8.25
N THR A 285 -0.46 -0.15 -8.26
CA THR A 285 0.61 -1.10 -8.64
C THR A 285 1.08 -0.89 -10.08
N GLY A 286 0.16 -0.62 -11.01
CA GLY A 286 0.51 -0.30 -12.40
C GLY A 286 1.27 1.03 -12.51
N SER A 287 0.85 2.03 -11.73
CA SER A 287 1.57 3.31 -11.61
C SER A 287 2.99 3.12 -11.06
N ASP A 288 3.18 2.23 -10.07
CA ASP A 288 4.50 1.92 -9.50
C ASP A 288 5.40 1.21 -10.54
N CYS A 289 4.82 0.32 -11.33
CA CYS A 289 5.52 -0.30 -12.46
C CYS A 289 5.93 0.75 -13.51
N ALA A 290 5.06 1.71 -13.84
CA ALA A 290 5.38 2.78 -14.79
C ALA A 290 6.59 3.61 -14.33
N GLY A 291 6.56 4.12 -13.10
CA GLY A 291 7.67 4.90 -12.56
C GLY A 291 8.97 4.10 -12.44
N THR A 292 8.88 2.81 -12.14
CA THR A 292 10.05 1.92 -12.08
C THR A 292 10.62 1.66 -13.48
N ALA A 293 9.77 1.38 -14.48
CA ALA A 293 10.20 1.14 -15.86
C ALA A 293 10.87 2.37 -16.49
N ILE A 294 10.32 3.57 -16.24
CA ILE A 294 10.92 4.84 -16.68
C ILE A 294 12.34 5.00 -16.11
N ARG A 295 12.51 4.75 -14.80
CA ARG A 295 13.83 4.83 -14.12
C ARG A 295 14.82 3.77 -14.58
N GLN A 296 14.35 2.62 -15.03
CA GLN A 296 15.19 1.61 -15.67
C GLN A 296 15.57 1.97 -17.12
N GLY A 297 15.04 3.05 -17.69
CA GLY A 297 15.35 3.49 -19.06
C GLY A 297 14.52 2.76 -20.12
N ALA A 298 13.25 2.49 -19.88
CA ALA A 298 12.31 1.98 -20.89
C ALA A 298 12.26 2.93 -22.11
N ALA A 299 12.13 2.35 -23.31
CA ALA A 299 11.98 3.14 -24.55
C ALA A 299 10.59 3.80 -24.60
N SER A 300 9.56 3.09 -24.17
CA SER A 300 8.21 3.61 -23.98
C SER A 300 7.51 2.89 -22.83
N VAL A 301 6.55 3.57 -22.18
CA VAL A 301 5.71 2.98 -21.13
C VAL A 301 4.26 3.32 -21.41
N ARG A 302 3.44 2.29 -21.57
CA ARG A 302 2.00 2.41 -21.75
C ARG A 302 1.26 1.59 -20.71
N GLN A 303 0.21 2.17 -20.15
CA GLN A 303 -0.69 1.50 -19.19
C GLN A 303 -2.10 1.44 -19.78
N ILE A 304 -2.67 0.25 -19.80
CA ILE A 304 -4.05 0.02 -20.26
C ILE A 304 -4.93 -0.46 -19.10
N GLU A 305 -6.19 -0.06 -19.12
CA GLU A 305 -7.20 -0.43 -18.14
C GLU A 305 -8.49 -0.82 -18.83
N ILE A 306 -9.07 -1.95 -18.44
CA ILE A 306 -10.35 -2.40 -18.96
C ILE A 306 -11.52 -1.54 -18.49
N MET A 307 -11.41 -0.97 -17.27
CA MET A 307 -12.43 -0.12 -16.70
C MET A 307 -12.55 1.21 -17.45
N PRO A 308 -13.72 1.87 -17.40
CA PRO A 308 -13.90 3.17 -18.01
C PRO A 308 -13.02 4.22 -17.31
N ARG A 309 -12.66 5.24 -18.10
CA ARG A 309 -11.90 6.39 -17.56
C ARG A 309 -12.69 7.04 -16.43
N PRO A 310 -12.10 7.18 -15.24
CA PRO A 310 -12.77 7.88 -14.14
C PRO A 310 -13.04 9.35 -14.51
N PRO A 311 -14.12 9.96 -13.96
CA PRO A 311 -14.42 11.38 -14.19
C PRO A 311 -13.34 12.28 -13.59
N GLU A 312 -13.19 13.48 -14.15
CA GLU A 312 -12.20 14.47 -13.67
C GLU A 312 -12.56 15.02 -12.28
N ALA A 313 -13.85 15.03 -11.94
CA ALA A 313 -14.35 15.52 -10.66
C ALA A 313 -15.18 14.45 -9.94
N ARG A 314 -15.49 14.67 -8.67
CA ARG A 314 -16.36 13.82 -7.86
C ARG A 314 -17.71 13.61 -8.55
N SER A 315 -18.08 12.36 -8.74
CA SER A 315 -19.36 11.99 -9.35
C SER A 315 -20.46 11.76 -8.28
N PRO A 316 -21.74 11.83 -8.67
CA PRO A 316 -22.86 11.49 -7.78
C PRO A 316 -22.82 10.05 -7.25
N SER A 317 -22.13 9.13 -7.92
CA SER A 317 -21.98 7.73 -7.46
C SER A 317 -21.13 7.60 -6.19
N THR A 318 -20.30 8.60 -5.89
CA THR A 318 -19.47 8.65 -4.69
C THR A 318 -19.58 10.01 -4.00
N PRO A 319 -20.78 10.32 -3.42
CA PRO A 319 -21.03 11.62 -2.80
C PRO A 319 -20.11 11.84 -1.59
N TRP A 320 -19.82 13.12 -1.30
CA TRP A 320 -19.12 13.46 -0.07
C TRP A 320 -19.95 12.98 1.16
N PRO A 321 -19.31 12.45 2.21
CA PRO A 321 -17.86 12.42 2.49
C PRO A 321 -17.15 11.15 1.99
N ALA A 322 -17.78 10.31 1.19
CA ALA A 322 -17.16 9.09 0.69
C ALA A 322 -15.90 9.39 -0.15
N TRP A 323 -14.99 8.41 -0.22
CA TRP A 323 -13.81 8.51 -1.09
C TRP A 323 -14.24 8.63 -2.55
N PRO A 324 -13.85 9.68 -3.28
CA PRO A 324 -14.39 9.92 -4.62
C PRO A 324 -13.77 8.96 -5.65
N TRP A 325 -14.62 8.38 -6.48
CA TRP A 325 -14.20 7.77 -7.74
C TRP A 325 -13.97 8.90 -8.74
N MET A 326 -12.71 9.19 -9.02
CA MET A 326 -12.28 10.25 -9.93
C MET A 326 -10.89 9.95 -10.47
N LEU A 327 -10.54 10.54 -11.62
CA LEU A 327 -9.24 10.39 -12.24
C LEU A 327 -8.15 10.92 -11.30
N ARG A 328 -7.13 10.09 -11.11
CA ARG A 328 -5.91 10.45 -10.38
C ARG A 328 -4.71 10.25 -11.25
N THR A 329 -3.85 11.26 -11.26
CA THR A 329 -2.58 11.21 -11.95
C THR A 329 -1.47 11.20 -10.90
N SER A 330 -0.72 10.10 -10.85
CA SER A 330 0.42 9.96 -9.93
C SER A 330 1.66 10.65 -10.47
N SER A 331 2.68 10.82 -9.61
CA SER A 331 4.01 11.31 -10.04
C SER A 331 4.58 10.47 -11.18
N SER A 332 4.42 9.14 -11.15
CA SER A 332 4.90 8.23 -12.19
C SER A 332 4.25 8.46 -13.55
N HIS A 333 2.93 8.73 -13.56
CA HIS A 333 2.24 9.06 -14.82
C HIS A 333 2.75 10.35 -15.44
N LEU A 334 3.09 11.36 -14.62
CA LEU A 334 3.65 12.63 -15.07
C LEU A 334 5.07 12.49 -15.64
N GLU A 335 5.75 11.40 -15.39
CA GLU A 335 7.13 11.13 -15.81
C GLU A 335 7.23 10.59 -17.24
N GLY A 336 6.11 10.26 -17.90
CA GLY A 336 6.10 9.86 -19.32
C GLY A 336 5.33 8.55 -19.61
N CYS A 337 4.32 8.20 -18.81
CA CYS A 337 3.45 7.05 -19.05
C CYS A 337 2.20 7.46 -19.85
N GLU A 338 1.98 6.82 -21.01
CA GLU A 338 0.73 6.90 -21.74
C GLU A 338 -0.33 6.04 -21.06
N ARG A 339 -1.59 6.52 -20.99
CA ARG A 339 -2.69 5.79 -20.35
C ARG A 339 -3.89 5.67 -21.27
N GLU A 340 -4.45 4.46 -21.33
CA GLU A 340 -5.69 4.17 -22.08
C GLU A 340 -6.68 3.40 -21.20
N TRP A 341 -7.96 3.66 -21.41
CA TRP A 341 -9.07 3.04 -20.69
C TRP A 341 -10.03 2.37 -21.67
N ASN A 342 -10.90 1.50 -21.16
CA ASN A 342 -11.81 0.69 -21.96
C ASN A 342 -11.06 -0.25 -22.92
N ILE A 343 -9.91 -0.78 -22.53
CA ILE A 343 -9.09 -1.66 -23.36
C ILE A 343 -9.05 -3.06 -22.75
N ALA A 344 -9.56 -4.04 -23.47
CA ALA A 344 -9.43 -5.46 -23.15
C ALA A 344 -8.29 -6.10 -23.95
N SER A 345 -7.64 -7.11 -23.38
CA SER A 345 -6.57 -7.87 -24.03
C SER A 345 -7.08 -9.25 -24.47
N ASP A 346 -6.79 -9.66 -25.71
CA ASP A 346 -7.29 -10.88 -26.35
C ASP A 346 -6.24 -11.98 -26.42
N ARG A 347 -5.01 -11.64 -26.82
CA ARG A 347 -3.88 -12.57 -26.84
C ARG A 347 -2.54 -11.85 -26.82
N PHE A 348 -1.52 -12.55 -26.38
CA PHE A 348 -0.13 -12.12 -26.50
C PHE A 348 0.46 -12.64 -27.82
N ILE A 349 1.20 -11.79 -28.54
CA ILE A 349 1.86 -12.12 -29.81
C ILE A 349 3.34 -12.38 -29.50
N GLY A 350 3.83 -13.54 -29.95
CA GLY A 350 5.22 -13.91 -29.81
C GLY A 350 6.07 -13.60 -31.05
N ASP A 351 7.38 -13.41 -30.84
CA ASP A 351 8.40 -13.43 -31.87
C ASP A 351 8.86 -14.87 -32.17
N ALA A 352 9.74 -15.03 -33.17
CA ALA A 352 10.29 -16.33 -33.55
C ALA A 352 11.14 -16.99 -32.43
N ALA A 353 11.55 -16.23 -31.40
CA ALA A 353 12.31 -16.72 -30.25
C ALA A 353 11.41 -17.04 -29.03
N GLY A 354 10.08 -17.00 -29.18
CA GLY A 354 9.14 -17.26 -28.09
C GLY A 354 9.06 -16.16 -27.05
N ARG A 355 9.41 -14.93 -27.41
CA ARG A 355 9.30 -13.75 -26.54
C ARG A 355 8.09 -12.91 -26.95
N VAL A 356 7.47 -12.23 -26.02
CA VAL A 356 6.39 -11.28 -26.31
C VAL A 356 6.91 -10.15 -27.22
N ALA A 357 6.14 -9.85 -28.28
CA ALA A 357 6.40 -8.78 -29.24
C ALA A 357 5.22 -7.80 -29.34
N GLY A 358 4.07 -8.16 -28.75
CA GLY A 358 2.88 -7.32 -28.74
C GLY A 358 1.70 -7.98 -28.06
N VAL A 359 0.63 -7.22 -27.91
CA VAL A 359 -0.64 -7.67 -27.35
C VAL A 359 -1.77 -7.24 -28.28
N GLU A 360 -2.60 -8.18 -28.74
CA GLU A 360 -3.84 -7.85 -29.39
C GLU A 360 -4.87 -7.40 -28.37
N VAL A 361 -5.51 -6.29 -28.67
CA VAL A 361 -6.48 -5.63 -27.80
C VAL A 361 -7.67 -5.13 -28.62
N HIS A 362 -8.81 -4.96 -27.94
CA HIS A 362 -9.95 -4.23 -28.49
C HIS A 362 -10.49 -3.23 -27.48
N GLU A 363 -11.23 -2.23 -27.94
CA GLU A 363 -11.99 -1.35 -27.07
C GLU A 363 -13.24 -2.07 -26.55
N VAL A 364 -13.64 -1.74 -25.32
CA VAL A 364 -14.90 -2.20 -24.72
C VAL A 364 -15.85 -1.04 -24.46
N VAL A 365 -17.13 -1.30 -24.59
CA VAL A 365 -18.22 -0.41 -24.18
C VAL A 365 -18.85 -0.99 -22.94
N TRP A 366 -19.02 -0.16 -21.91
CA TRP A 366 -19.58 -0.57 -20.63
C TRP A 366 -21.08 -0.27 -20.55
N GLU A 367 -21.84 -1.23 -20.05
CA GLU A 367 -23.16 -0.99 -19.51
C GLU A 367 -23.04 -0.41 -18.11
N PHE A 368 -23.88 0.55 -17.78
CA PHE A 368 -23.90 1.19 -16.47
C PHE A 368 -25.24 0.97 -15.77
N SER A 369 -25.21 0.80 -14.45
CA SER A 369 -26.38 0.79 -13.59
C SER A 369 -27.01 2.19 -13.49
N ALA A 370 -28.24 2.27 -12.95
CA ALA A 370 -28.93 3.55 -12.76
C ALA A 370 -28.18 4.55 -11.87
N ASP A 371 -27.33 4.06 -10.97
CA ASP A 371 -26.45 4.85 -10.09
C ASP A 371 -25.05 5.09 -10.71
N GLY A 372 -24.86 4.77 -11.99
CA GLY A 372 -23.64 5.06 -12.76
C GLY A 372 -22.46 4.14 -12.47
N LYS A 373 -22.68 2.95 -11.91
CA LYS A 373 -21.63 1.95 -11.75
C LYS A 373 -21.47 1.10 -13.01
N PRO A 374 -20.24 0.81 -13.47
CA PRO A 374 -20.01 -0.09 -14.60
C PRO A 374 -20.45 -1.52 -14.23
N LEU A 375 -21.22 -2.15 -15.12
CA LEU A 375 -21.78 -3.50 -14.95
C LEU A 375 -21.02 -4.54 -15.76
N LYS A 376 -21.12 -4.46 -17.08
CA LYS A 376 -20.56 -5.46 -18.00
C LYS A 376 -19.91 -4.77 -19.20
N PRO A 377 -18.68 -5.17 -19.60
CA PRO A 377 -18.07 -4.72 -20.83
C PRO A 377 -18.59 -5.57 -22.01
N ALA A 378 -18.74 -4.92 -23.16
CA ALA A 378 -18.98 -5.59 -24.46
C ALA A 378 -17.92 -5.13 -25.46
N PRO A 379 -17.40 -6.02 -26.35
CA PRO A 379 -16.45 -5.63 -27.38
C PRO A 379 -17.03 -4.56 -28.31
N LYS A 380 -16.24 -3.56 -28.66
CA LYS A 380 -16.58 -2.55 -29.65
C LYS A 380 -16.15 -3.08 -31.03
N PRO A 381 -17.07 -3.35 -31.95
CA PRO A 381 -16.73 -3.91 -33.27
C PRO A 381 -15.74 -3.00 -34.05
N GLY A 382 -14.75 -3.62 -34.70
CA GLY A 382 -13.76 -2.91 -35.53
C GLY A 382 -12.74 -2.11 -34.79
N SER A 383 -12.54 -2.35 -33.46
CA SER A 383 -11.55 -1.67 -32.65
C SER A 383 -10.29 -2.51 -32.39
N ASP A 384 -10.22 -3.69 -32.98
CA ASP A 384 -9.09 -4.62 -32.83
C ASP A 384 -7.79 -3.97 -33.32
N ARG A 385 -6.76 -4.06 -32.51
CA ARG A 385 -5.41 -3.55 -32.83
C ARG A 385 -4.33 -4.25 -32.01
N THR A 386 -3.10 -4.13 -32.47
CA THR A 386 -1.93 -4.61 -31.73
C THR A 386 -1.21 -3.46 -31.07
N ILE A 387 -0.88 -3.63 -29.77
CA ILE A 387 0.03 -2.77 -29.04
C ILE A 387 1.40 -3.44 -29.02
N PRO A 388 2.46 -2.87 -29.65
CA PRO A 388 3.81 -3.42 -29.55
C PRO A 388 4.32 -3.41 -28.12
N ALA A 389 4.94 -4.51 -27.65
CA ALA A 389 5.48 -4.61 -26.32
C ALA A 389 6.59 -5.68 -26.25
N ASP A 390 7.74 -5.31 -25.70
CA ASP A 390 8.87 -6.20 -25.43
C ASP A 390 8.87 -6.70 -23.97
N LEU A 391 8.04 -6.09 -23.14
CA LEU A 391 7.81 -6.45 -21.73
C LEU A 391 6.35 -6.15 -21.38
N VAL A 392 5.66 -7.14 -20.82
CA VAL A 392 4.30 -6.97 -20.32
C VAL A 392 4.27 -7.20 -18.81
N LEU A 393 3.66 -6.27 -18.07
CA LEU A 393 3.52 -6.32 -16.62
C LEU A 393 2.05 -6.42 -16.23
N LEU A 394 1.66 -7.54 -15.61
CA LEU A 394 0.30 -7.79 -15.16
C LEU A 394 0.08 -7.16 -13.78
N ALA A 395 -0.66 -6.06 -13.72
CA ALA A 395 -0.95 -5.26 -12.53
C ALA A 395 -2.46 -5.25 -12.19
N MET A 396 -3.13 -6.40 -12.35
CA MET A 396 -4.61 -6.56 -12.29
C MET A 396 -5.13 -6.87 -10.87
N GLY A 397 -4.31 -6.64 -9.82
CA GLY A 397 -4.68 -6.90 -8.43
C GLY A 397 -4.48 -8.37 -8.00
N PHE A 398 -5.12 -8.73 -6.88
CA PHE A 398 -4.88 -10.00 -6.19
C PHE A 398 -6.17 -10.79 -6.00
N THR A 399 -6.04 -12.11 -5.88
CA THR A 399 -7.18 -13.04 -5.75
C THR A 399 -7.35 -13.60 -4.34
N GLY A 400 -6.37 -13.41 -3.44
CA GLY A 400 -6.48 -13.88 -2.06
C GLY A 400 -5.21 -14.54 -1.53
N VAL A 401 -5.38 -15.38 -0.53
CA VAL A 401 -4.30 -16.15 0.09
C VAL A 401 -4.14 -17.48 -0.68
N PRO A 402 -2.89 -17.88 -1.03
CA PRO A 402 -2.62 -19.15 -1.71
C PRO A 402 -3.10 -20.37 -0.93
N GLU A 403 -3.36 -21.46 -1.64
CA GLU A 403 -3.75 -22.77 -1.06
C GLU A 403 -2.57 -23.57 -0.48
N THR A 404 -1.49 -22.89 -0.18
CA THR A 404 -0.24 -23.44 0.35
C THR A 404 0.21 -22.68 1.59
N GLY A 405 1.24 -23.18 2.27
CA GLY A 405 1.86 -22.54 3.43
C GLY A 405 1.04 -22.64 4.71
N ALA A 406 1.22 -21.67 5.62
CA ALA A 406 0.66 -21.69 6.96
C ALA A 406 -0.87 -21.88 7.00
N ALA A 407 -1.61 -21.22 6.13
CA ALA A 407 -3.07 -21.31 6.11
C ALA A 407 -3.55 -22.70 5.68
N ALA A 408 -2.88 -23.34 4.74
CA ALA A 408 -3.18 -24.72 4.32
C ALA A 408 -2.81 -25.73 5.40
N GLU A 409 -1.65 -25.60 6.02
CA GLU A 409 -1.19 -26.48 7.10
C GLU A 409 -2.15 -26.45 8.31
N LEU A 410 -2.73 -25.29 8.59
CA LEU A 410 -3.71 -25.08 9.65
C LEU A 410 -5.15 -25.43 9.23
N GLU A 411 -5.37 -25.81 7.99
CA GLU A 411 -6.67 -26.17 7.41
C GLU A 411 -7.70 -25.04 7.53
N LEU A 412 -7.25 -23.77 7.41
CA LEU A 412 -8.13 -22.63 7.58
C LEU A 412 -9.09 -22.47 6.41
N LYS A 413 -10.35 -22.23 6.76
CA LYS A 413 -11.40 -21.92 5.78
C LYS A 413 -11.15 -20.56 5.13
N ARG A 414 -11.66 -20.40 3.90
CA ARG A 414 -11.60 -19.17 3.13
C ARG A 414 -12.98 -18.72 2.71
N THR A 415 -13.11 -17.42 2.56
CA THR A 415 -14.27 -16.81 1.90
C THR A 415 -14.23 -17.12 0.39
N PRO A 416 -15.35 -16.95 -0.35
CA PRO A 416 -15.35 -17.08 -1.82
C PRO A 416 -14.37 -16.12 -2.53
N ARG A 417 -13.92 -15.06 -1.84
CA ARG A 417 -12.93 -14.09 -2.33
C ARG A 417 -11.49 -14.43 -1.90
N GLY A 418 -11.23 -15.61 -1.37
CA GLY A 418 -9.90 -16.08 -0.99
C GLY A 418 -9.34 -15.49 0.31
N ALA A 419 -10.12 -14.77 1.09
CA ALA A 419 -9.72 -14.26 2.40
C ALA A 419 -9.84 -15.35 3.47
N LEU A 420 -8.93 -15.35 4.46
CA LEU A 420 -8.95 -16.31 5.57
C LEU A 420 -10.09 -16.02 6.54
N ILE A 421 -10.69 -17.09 7.04
CA ILE A 421 -11.64 -17.03 8.15
C ILE A 421 -10.86 -17.37 9.43
N PRO A 422 -10.69 -16.43 10.39
CA PRO A 422 -9.96 -16.67 11.62
C PRO A 422 -10.72 -17.64 12.54
N GLU A 423 -9.99 -18.38 13.38
CA GLU A 423 -10.54 -19.33 14.33
C GLU A 423 -10.04 -19.01 15.77
N PRO A 424 -10.63 -17.99 16.43
CA PRO A 424 -10.20 -17.54 17.77
C PRO A 424 -10.27 -18.64 18.82
N GLY A 425 -11.25 -19.56 18.73
CA GLY A 425 -11.35 -20.73 19.60
C GLY A 425 -10.15 -21.68 19.53
N ARG A 426 -9.37 -21.63 18.41
CA ARG A 426 -8.08 -22.29 18.25
C ARG A 426 -6.90 -21.36 18.50
N ARG A 427 -7.14 -20.13 18.96
CA ARG A 427 -6.15 -19.05 19.14
C ARG A 427 -5.44 -18.66 17.83
N ILE A 428 -6.16 -18.75 16.71
CA ILE A 428 -5.69 -18.35 15.37
C ILE A 428 -6.49 -17.14 14.93
N TYR A 429 -5.76 -16.04 14.69
CA TYR A 429 -6.29 -14.76 14.25
C TYR A 429 -5.74 -14.43 12.86
N ALA A 430 -6.42 -13.54 12.15
CA ALA A 430 -5.96 -13.03 10.86
C ALA A 430 -6.30 -11.54 10.77
N ALA A 431 -5.39 -10.75 10.19
CA ALA A 431 -5.56 -9.31 10.07
C ALA A 431 -5.02 -8.77 8.73
N GLY A 432 -5.59 -7.66 8.31
CA GLY A 432 -5.24 -6.98 7.06
C GLY A 432 -5.74 -7.72 5.83
N ASP A 433 -4.99 -7.64 4.75
CA ASP A 433 -5.45 -8.13 3.44
C ASP A 433 -5.73 -9.64 3.43
N CYS A 434 -5.03 -10.45 4.22
CA CYS A 434 -5.30 -11.89 4.26
C CYS A 434 -6.68 -12.22 4.86
N ALA A 435 -7.25 -11.34 5.68
CA ALA A 435 -8.59 -11.50 6.28
C ALA A 435 -9.69 -10.74 5.50
N ASN A 436 -9.36 -9.65 4.83
CA ASN A 436 -10.34 -8.74 4.24
C ASN A 436 -10.23 -8.58 2.71
N GLY A 437 -9.22 -9.19 2.08
CA GLY A 437 -8.83 -8.93 0.70
C GLY A 437 -7.91 -7.70 0.55
N ALA A 438 -7.31 -7.54 -0.63
CA ALA A 438 -6.37 -6.46 -0.89
C ALA A 438 -6.99 -5.08 -0.62
N SER A 439 -6.28 -4.26 0.14
CA SER A 439 -6.79 -2.97 0.63
C SER A 439 -5.70 -1.90 0.73
N LEU A 440 -6.08 -0.71 1.17
CA LEU A 440 -5.13 0.37 1.44
C LEU A 440 -4.33 0.10 2.72
N VAL A 441 -3.07 0.55 2.72
CA VAL A 441 -2.17 0.43 3.88
C VAL A 441 -2.82 0.85 5.20
N VAL A 442 -3.53 1.98 5.21
CA VAL A 442 -4.20 2.53 6.39
C VAL A 442 -5.37 1.67 6.85
N ARG A 443 -6.06 0.97 5.93
CA ARG A 443 -7.14 0.02 6.25
C ARG A 443 -6.58 -1.27 6.85
N ALA A 444 -5.49 -1.78 6.28
CA ALA A 444 -4.79 -2.95 6.82
C ALA A 444 -4.26 -2.69 8.24
N MET A 445 -3.73 -1.48 8.52
CA MET A 445 -3.31 -1.06 9.86
C MET A 445 -4.49 -0.93 10.84
N ALA A 446 -5.61 -0.33 10.39
CA ALA A 446 -6.80 -0.15 11.23
C ALA A 446 -7.45 -1.50 11.60
N ASP A 447 -7.48 -2.45 10.66
CA ASP A 447 -7.95 -3.79 10.92
C ASP A 447 -7.03 -4.52 11.90
N ALA A 448 -5.71 -4.42 11.71
CA ALA A 448 -4.71 -4.99 12.59
C ALA A 448 -4.87 -4.49 14.05
N ARG A 449 -5.19 -3.19 14.25
CA ARG A 449 -5.50 -2.66 15.57
C ARG A 449 -6.69 -3.35 16.20
N LYS A 450 -7.83 -3.44 15.48
CA LYS A 450 -9.05 -4.09 15.97
C LYS A 450 -8.81 -5.55 16.36
N VAL A 451 -8.05 -6.27 15.53
CA VAL A 451 -7.72 -7.66 15.82
C VAL A 451 -6.80 -7.77 17.03
N ALA A 452 -5.80 -6.89 17.16
CA ALA A 452 -4.89 -6.89 18.31
C ALA A 452 -5.60 -6.50 19.63
N GLU A 453 -6.53 -5.54 19.59
CA GLU A 453 -7.41 -5.17 20.72
C GLU A 453 -8.23 -6.38 21.14
N ARG A 454 -8.90 -7.05 20.21
CA ARG A 454 -9.66 -8.28 20.46
C ARG A 454 -8.79 -9.40 21.04
N MET A 455 -7.60 -9.63 20.46
CA MET A 455 -6.65 -10.62 21.01
C MET A 455 -6.28 -10.29 22.45
N THR A 456 -6.08 -9.01 22.76
CA THR A 456 -5.75 -8.56 24.11
C THR A 456 -6.88 -8.88 25.09
N GLU A 457 -8.13 -8.57 24.73
CA GLU A 457 -9.30 -8.86 25.53
C GLU A 457 -9.46 -10.38 25.76
N GLU A 458 -9.43 -11.20 24.70
CA GLU A 458 -9.65 -12.65 24.77
C GLU A 458 -8.51 -13.40 25.47
N LEU A 459 -7.28 -12.90 25.42
CA LEU A 459 -6.12 -13.58 26.02
C LEU A 459 -5.83 -13.13 27.45
N LEU A 460 -6.33 -12.00 27.91
CA LEU A 460 -6.11 -11.50 29.26
C LEU A 460 -7.34 -11.64 30.17
N SER A 461 -8.51 -11.97 29.59
CA SER A 461 -9.69 -12.45 30.34
C SER A 461 -9.46 -13.89 30.85
#